data_75e63f852aaa6dc5cd22228f57227339
#
_entry.id   75e63f852aaa6dc5cd22228f57227339
#
_cell.length_a   1.000
_cell.length_b   1.000
_cell.length_c   1.000
_cell.angle_alpha   90.00
_cell.angle_beta   90.00
_cell.angle_gamma   90.00
#
_symmetry.space_group_name_H-M   'P 1'
#
loop_
_entity.id
_entity.type
_entity.pdbx_description
1 polymer ?
#
loop_
_entity_poly.entity_id
_entity_poly.type
_entity_poly.pdbx_seq_one_letter_code
_entity_poly.pdbx_strand_id
1 'polypeptide(L)'
;IERLDLRNPVEVARMLASMPPARANSILSAMSVETRERIMAAAPAGTDWMDSQRYPEGSVGRLLEDPPAVFRSGTSVASAIEVLRDTVKQRMVTYLFVVDRENHLLGVAAFRELLYAEKMQTLDEVMIRGAFALRPTMQLVDAMKEVVTRHYPVYPVCEEDGTLVGQVRGQVLFEQQAFEISAQAGAMVGVEKEERLATPLMRSFKFRHPWLQINLLTVFVSAAVVGMFEDTIDKVVVLAMFLPVLGGQSGNLGCQAMAVLLRGMTLGELKGMPIAKLIGKEAVLGLMNSTPFSGSLGR
;
A
#
# COMPACT_ATOMS: atom_id res chain seq x y z
N ILE A 1 -4.71 -3.87 20.04
CA ILE A 1 -3.30 -4.27 20.06
C ILE A 1 -2.81 -4.33 21.52
N GLU A 2 -2.92 -3.28 22.33
CA GLU A 2 -2.51 -3.29 23.76
C GLU A 2 -3.07 -4.47 24.56
N ARG A 3 -4.29 -4.94 24.26
CA ARG A 3 -4.86 -6.12 24.92
C ARG A 3 -4.29 -7.45 24.41
N LEU A 4 -3.66 -7.46 23.25
CA LEU A 4 -3.01 -8.65 22.70
C LEU A 4 -1.59 -8.82 23.24
N ASP A 5 -0.89 -7.73 23.54
CA ASP A 5 0.44 -7.75 24.16
C ASP A 5 0.44 -8.40 25.55
N LEU A 6 -0.71 -8.37 26.24
CA LEU A 6 -0.91 -8.95 27.59
C LEU A 6 -1.40 -10.40 27.59
N ARG A 7 -1.73 -10.98 26.40
CA ARG A 7 -2.25 -12.35 26.28
C ARG A 7 -1.13 -13.38 26.12
N ASN A 8 -1.50 -14.64 26.34
CA ASN A 8 -0.59 -15.76 26.10
C ASN A 8 -0.19 -15.80 24.62
N PRO A 9 1.13 -15.78 24.28
CA PRO A 9 1.61 -15.79 22.89
C PRO A 9 1.04 -16.94 22.05
N VAL A 10 0.82 -18.12 22.64
CA VAL A 10 0.26 -19.30 21.96
C VAL A 10 -1.20 -19.06 21.53
N GLU A 11 -2.00 -18.41 22.36
CA GLU A 11 -3.40 -18.10 22.03
C GLU A 11 -3.47 -17.03 20.93
N VAL A 12 -2.60 -16.03 21.02
CA VAL A 12 -2.51 -14.97 19.98
C VAL A 12 -2.04 -15.56 18.65
N ALA A 13 -1.02 -16.41 18.67
CA ALA A 13 -0.53 -17.09 17.47
C ALA A 13 -1.62 -17.95 16.79
N ARG A 14 -2.40 -18.70 17.59
CA ARG A 14 -3.53 -19.51 17.09
C ARG A 14 -4.64 -18.64 16.51
N MET A 15 -4.95 -17.51 17.16
CA MET A 15 -5.93 -16.56 16.65
C MET A 15 -5.48 -15.92 15.35
N LEU A 16 -4.21 -15.53 15.23
CA LEU A 16 -3.64 -15.01 13.98
C LEU A 16 -3.63 -16.07 12.87
N ALA A 17 -3.37 -17.33 13.19
CA ALA A 17 -3.41 -18.43 12.24
C ALA A 17 -4.82 -18.66 11.64
N SER A 18 -5.89 -18.24 12.32
CA SER A 18 -7.26 -18.31 11.82
C SER A 18 -7.66 -17.12 10.94
N MET A 19 -6.80 -16.10 10.81
CA MET A 19 -7.05 -14.90 10.02
C MET A 19 -6.37 -14.99 8.66
N PRO A 20 -6.86 -14.22 7.65
CA PRO A 20 -6.12 -14.04 6.40
C PRO A 20 -4.69 -13.54 6.67
N PRO A 21 -3.65 -14.07 5.98
CA PRO A 21 -2.24 -13.77 6.24
C PRO A 21 -1.93 -12.27 6.20
N ALA A 22 -2.49 -11.53 5.24
CA ALA A 22 -2.32 -10.09 5.15
C ALA A 22 -2.79 -9.34 6.41
N ARG A 23 -3.88 -9.79 7.03
CA ARG A 23 -4.42 -9.19 8.25
C ARG A 23 -3.59 -9.56 9.47
N ALA A 24 -3.14 -10.81 9.55
CA ALA A 24 -2.23 -11.27 10.60
C ALA A 24 -0.92 -10.47 10.56
N ASN A 25 -0.33 -10.29 9.37
CA ASN A 25 0.87 -9.50 9.15
C ASN A 25 0.69 -8.03 9.54
N SER A 26 -0.43 -7.41 9.20
CA SER A 26 -0.74 -6.02 9.62
C SER A 26 -0.81 -5.88 11.15
N ILE A 27 -1.35 -6.87 11.84
CA ILE A 27 -1.41 -6.88 13.31
C ILE A 27 0.00 -7.08 13.91
N LEU A 28 0.77 -8.02 13.36
CA LEU A 28 2.14 -8.29 13.81
C LEU A 28 3.08 -7.11 13.61
N SER A 29 2.97 -6.40 12.48
CA SER A 29 3.78 -5.21 12.19
C SER A 29 3.48 -4.05 13.14
N ALA A 30 2.29 -3.98 13.68
CA ALA A 30 1.88 -2.95 14.64
C ALA A 30 2.24 -3.26 16.11
N MET A 31 2.80 -4.46 16.37
CA MET A 31 3.27 -4.86 17.70
C MET A 31 4.75 -4.48 17.91
N SER A 32 5.19 -4.48 19.18
CA SER A 32 6.61 -4.35 19.51
C SER A 32 7.41 -5.52 18.96
N VAL A 33 8.69 -5.31 18.65
CA VAL A 33 9.60 -6.34 18.11
C VAL A 33 9.63 -7.56 19.04
N GLU A 34 9.75 -7.33 20.33
CA GLU A 34 9.81 -8.40 21.36
C GLU A 34 8.52 -9.24 21.40
N THR A 35 7.34 -8.59 21.38
CA THR A 35 6.05 -9.30 21.39
C THR A 35 5.87 -10.09 20.10
N ARG A 36 6.24 -9.52 18.95
CA ARG A 36 6.18 -10.18 17.64
C ARG A 36 7.04 -11.44 17.62
N GLU A 37 8.29 -11.39 18.08
CA GLU A 37 9.18 -12.56 18.15
C GLU A 37 8.62 -13.66 19.05
N ARG A 38 8.05 -13.31 20.19
CA ARG A 38 7.40 -14.27 21.10
C ARG A 38 6.21 -14.97 20.47
N ILE A 39 5.39 -14.25 19.71
CA ILE A 39 4.22 -14.81 19.01
C ILE A 39 4.69 -15.68 17.84
N MET A 40 5.71 -15.26 17.10
CA MET A 40 6.27 -16.03 16.01
C MET A 40 6.89 -17.36 16.51
N ALA A 41 7.59 -17.33 17.62
CA ALA A 41 8.15 -18.54 18.25
C ALA A 41 7.07 -19.52 18.76
N ALA A 42 5.86 -19.02 19.07
CA ALA A 42 4.73 -19.80 19.54
C ALA A 42 3.78 -20.23 18.43
N ALA A 43 4.04 -19.86 17.18
CA ALA A 43 3.17 -20.16 16.06
C ALA A 43 3.20 -21.65 15.68
N PRO A 44 2.06 -22.24 15.26
CA PRO A 44 2.04 -23.57 14.69
C PRO A 44 2.90 -23.65 13.42
N ALA A 45 3.60 -24.76 13.23
CA ALA A 45 4.37 -25.00 12.00
C ALA A 45 3.46 -24.96 10.76
N GLY A 46 3.94 -24.36 9.67
CA GLY A 46 3.19 -24.25 8.41
C GLY A 46 2.11 -23.16 8.42
N THR A 47 2.27 -22.14 9.24
CA THR A 47 1.35 -20.99 9.25
C THR A 47 1.70 -20.03 8.12
N ASP A 48 0.77 -19.79 7.19
CA ASP A 48 0.96 -18.99 5.95
C ASP A 48 1.61 -17.62 6.14
N TRP A 49 1.28 -16.93 7.24
CA TRP A 49 1.85 -15.61 7.50
C TRP A 49 3.33 -15.64 7.96
N MET A 50 3.88 -16.81 8.38
CA MET A 50 5.31 -16.94 8.69
C MET A 50 6.17 -16.90 7.44
N ASP A 51 5.74 -17.60 6.39
CA ASP A 51 6.48 -17.63 5.12
C ASP A 51 6.53 -16.27 4.44
N SER A 52 5.48 -15.46 4.58
CA SER A 52 5.44 -14.10 4.07
C SER A 52 6.40 -13.15 4.80
N GLN A 53 6.81 -13.44 6.04
CA GLN A 53 7.76 -12.59 6.81
C GLN A 53 9.18 -12.54 6.21
N ARG A 54 9.57 -13.50 5.37
CA ARG A 54 10.87 -13.50 4.67
C ARG A 54 11.01 -12.40 3.61
N TYR A 55 9.88 -11.82 3.17
CA TYR A 55 9.89 -10.76 2.18
C TYR A 55 9.96 -9.36 2.80
N PRO A 56 10.51 -8.34 2.09
CA PRO A 56 10.61 -6.97 2.58
C PRO A 56 9.24 -6.37 2.93
N GLU A 57 9.23 -5.45 3.89
CA GLU A 57 8.01 -4.66 4.18
C GLU A 57 7.60 -3.83 2.96
N GLY A 58 6.29 -3.73 2.72
CA GLY A 58 5.76 -3.03 1.55
C GLY A 58 5.87 -3.78 0.23
N SER A 59 6.31 -5.05 0.24
CA SER A 59 6.35 -5.91 -0.95
C SER A 59 5.10 -6.79 -1.07
N VAL A 60 4.86 -7.29 -2.30
CA VAL A 60 3.78 -8.25 -2.62
C VAL A 60 3.89 -9.51 -1.75
N GLY A 61 5.11 -9.96 -1.48
CA GLY A 61 5.39 -11.15 -0.68
C GLY A 61 4.81 -11.10 0.74
N ARG A 62 4.62 -9.90 1.30
CA ARG A 62 3.95 -9.73 2.59
C ARG A 62 2.45 -10.00 2.58
N LEU A 63 1.84 -10.04 1.40
CA LEU A 63 0.42 -10.28 1.19
C LEU A 63 0.12 -11.69 0.68
N LEU A 64 1.14 -12.55 0.58
CA LEU A 64 1.00 -13.91 0.08
C LEU A 64 -0.02 -14.72 0.88
N GLU A 65 -0.84 -15.42 0.14
CA GLU A 65 -1.74 -16.46 0.63
C GLU A 65 -1.40 -17.77 -0.08
N ASP A 66 -1.55 -18.87 0.62
CA ASP A 66 -1.40 -20.20 0.03
C ASP A 66 -2.51 -20.47 -0.99
N PRO A 67 -2.16 -20.83 -2.24
CA PRO A 67 -3.16 -21.04 -3.28
C PRO A 67 -4.02 -22.27 -2.97
N PRO A 68 -5.36 -22.15 -2.95
CA PRO A 68 -6.24 -23.27 -2.57
C PRO A 68 -6.31 -24.37 -3.61
N ALA A 69 -5.86 -24.12 -4.84
CA ALA A 69 -6.04 -25.02 -5.97
C ALA A 69 -4.80 -25.01 -6.89
N VAL A 70 -3.84 -25.87 -6.58
CA VAL A 70 -2.63 -26.09 -7.39
C VAL A 70 -2.66 -27.52 -7.92
N PHE A 71 -2.50 -27.68 -9.22
CA PHE A 71 -2.54 -28.97 -9.90
C PHE A 71 -1.31 -29.15 -10.79
N ARG A 72 -0.91 -30.40 -10.94
CA ARG A 72 0.17 -30.78 -11.86
C ARG A 72 -0.33 -30.81 -13.31
N SER A 73 0.56 -30.47 -14.23
CA SER A 73 0.35 -30.69 -15.67
C SER A 73 -0.07 -32.14 -15.94
N GLY A 74 -1.00 -32.35 -16.87
CA GLY A 74 -1.59 -33.65 -17.18
C GLY A 74 -2.75 -34.08 -16.26
N THR A 75 -3.12 -33.29 -15.25
CA THR A 75 -4.29 -33.57 -14.41
C THR A 75 -5.58 -33.44 -15.24
N SER A 76 -6.46 -34.46 -15.21
CA SER A 76 -7.74 -34.37 -15.89
C SER A 76 -8.71 -33.43 -15.14
N VAL A 77 -9.64 -32.85 -15.89
CA VAL A 77 -10.72 -32.00 -15.34
C VAL A 77 -11.54 -32.78 -14.31
N ALA A 78 -11.84 -34.06 -14.56
CA ALA A 78 -12.56 -34.90 -13.62
C ALA A 78 -11.82 -35.04 -12.28
N SER A 79 -10.53 -35.32 -12.32
CA SER A 79 -9.71 -35.46 -11.12
C SER A 79 -9.61 -34.13 -10.35
N ALA A 80 -9.44 -32.99 -11.06
CA ALA A 80 -9.40 -31.67 -10.45
C ALA A 80 -10.73 -31.35 -9.73
N ILE A 81 -11.88 -31.62 -10.36
CA ILE A 81 -13.22 -31.42 -9.76
C ILE A 81 -13.36 -32.21 -8.48
N GLU A 82 -12.90 -33.46 -8.46
CA GLU A 82 -13.01 -34.33 -7.28
C GLU A 82 -12.22 -33.76 -6.09
N VAL A 83 -11.00 -33.34 -6.31
CA VAL A 83 -10.15 -32.65 -5.28
C VAL A 83 -10.78 -31.33 -4.82
N LEU A 84 -11.31 -30.56 -5.75
CA LEU A 84 -11.91 -29.26 -5.45
C LEU A 84 -13.22 -29.36 -4.66
N ARG A 85 -13.93 -30.47 -4.73
CA ARG A 85 -15.24 -30.68 -4.06
C ARG A 85 -15.17 -30.39 -2.55
N ASP A 86 -14.08 -30.74 -1.90
CA ASP A 86 -13.90 -30.48 -0.47
C ASP A 86 -13.25 -29.13 -0.22
N THR A 87 -12.34 -28.71 -1.09
CA THR A 87 -11.66 -27.41 -0.98
C THR A 87 -12.64 -26.23 -1.04
N VAL A 88 -13.62 -26.27 -1.97
CA VAL A 88 -14.59 -25.18 -2.15
C VAL A 88 -15.57 -25.02 -0.98
N LYS A 89 -15.73 -26.05 -0.14
CA LYS A 89 -16.54 -25.96 1.09
C LYS A 89 -15.88 -25.10 2.18
N GLN A 90 -14.54 -24.98 2.13
CA GLN A 90 -13.73 -24.35 3.16
C GLN A 90 -13.09 -23.03 2.69
N ARG A 91 -12.71 -22.96 1.40
CA ARG A 91 -12.00 -21.84 0.81
C ARG A 91 -12.61 -21.42 -0.53
N MET A 92 -12.65 -20.13 -0.80
CA MET A 92 -13.08 -19.60 -2.09
C MET A 92 -12.02 -19.90 -3.15
N VAL A 93 -12.39 -20.67 -4.17
CA VAL A 93 -11.53 -20.97 -5.32
C VAL A 93 -12.04 -20.21 -6.54
N THR A 94 -11.22 -19.28 -7.02
CA THR A 94 -11.50 -18.49 -8.24
C THR A 94 -10.73 -19.04 -9.42
N TYR A 95 -9.46 -19.36 -9.20
CA TYR A 95 -8.53 -19.89 -10.19
C TYR A 95 -7.85 -21.17 -9.71
N LEU A 96 -7.52 -22.01 -10.68
CA LEU A 96 -6.63 -23.15 -10.51
C LEU A 96 -5.29 -22.79 -11.14
N PHE A 97 -4.20 -23.09 -10.45
CA PHE A 97 -2.85 -22.91 -10.95
C PHE A 97 -2.32 -24.26 -11.43
N VAL A 98 -1.87 -24.31 -12.67
CA VAL A 98 -1.29 -25.52 -13.27
C VAL A 98 0.23 -25.34 -13.28
N VAL A 99 0.93 -26.29 -12.65
CA VAL A 99 2.39 -26.25 -12.48
C VAL A 99 3.05 -27.50 -13.03
N ASP A 100 4.33 -27.40 -13.37
CA ASP A 100 5.18 -28.54 -13.73
C ASP A 100 5.68 -29.32 -12.50
N ARG A 101 6.63 -30.25 -12.72
CA ARG A 101 7.20 -31.07 -11.64
C ARG A 101 8.04 -30.25 -10.67
N GLU A 102 8.66 -29.19 -11.13
CA GLU A 102 9.52 -28.27 -10.40
C GLU A 102 8.74 -27.10 -9.73
N ASN A 103 7.40 -27.11 -9.87
CA ASN A 103 6.48 -26.07 -9.35
C ASN A 103 6.49 -24.75 -10.13
N HIS A 104 6.99 -24.73 -11.38
CA HIS A 104 6.86 -23.54 -12.22
C HIS A 104 5.43 -23.39 -12.75
N LEU A 105 4.92 -22.17 -12.77
CA LEU A 105 3.58 -21.87 -13.25
C LEU A 105 3.50 -22.00 -14.77
N LEU A 106 2.73 -22.98 -15.25
CA LEU A 106 2.47 -23.19 -16.67
C LEU A 106 1.27 -22.39 -17.17
N GLY A 107 0.25 -22.26 -16.33
CA GLY A 107 -0.96 -21.55 -16.69
C GLY A 107 -1.97 -21.46 -15.55
N VAL A 108 -3.05 -20.75 -15.83
CA VAL A 108 -4.16 -20.52 -14.90
C VAL A 108 -5.47 -20.89 -15.55
N ALA A 109 -6.30 -21.72 -14.91
CA ALA A 109 -7.66 -22.03 -15.36
C ALA A 109 -8.67 -21.36 -14.42
N ALA A 110 -9.70 -20.71 -14.97
CA ALA A 110 -10.79 -20.20 -14.14
C ALA A 110 -11.67 -21.37 -13.69
N PHE A 111 -12.06 -21.37 -12.41
CA PHE A 111 -12.91 -22.43 -11.85
C PHE A 111 -14.18 -22.65 -12.66
N ARG A 112 -14.79 -21.60 -13.21
CA ARG A 112 -15.98 -21.66 -14.05
C ARG A 112 -15.76 -22.42 -15.36
N GLU A 113 -14.54 -22.41 -15.93
CA GLU A 113 -14.24 -23.07 -17.20
C GLU A 113 -14.35 -24.59 -17.08
N LEU A 114 -14.15 -25.15 -15.87
CA LEU A 114 -14.31 -26.57 -15.61
C LEU A 114 -15.76 -27.06 -15.82
N LEU A 115 -16.74 -26.13 -15.73
CA LEU A 115 -18.14 -26.45 -15.95
C LEU A 115 -18.47 -26.80 -17.42
N TYR A 116 -17.67 -26.23 -18.33
CA TYR A 116 -17.84 -26.38 -19.79
C TYR A 116 -16.83 -27.35 -20.41
N ALA A 117 -15.79 -27.72 -19.66
CA ALA A 117 -14.77 -28.64 -20.13
C ALA A 117 -15.26 -30.08 -20.08
N GLU A 118 -14.78 -30.90 -21.00
CA GLU A 118 -15.03 -32.35 -20.99
C GLU A 118 -14.22 -33.00 -19.85
N LYS A 119 -14.84 -34.01 -19.22
CA LYS A 119 -14.24 -34.68 -18.05
C LYS A 119 -12.86 -35.28 -18.31
N MET A 120 -12.64 -35.74 -19.54
CA MET A 120 -11.39 -36.38 -19.96
C MET A 120 -10.32 -35.42 -20.45
N GLN A 121 -10.69 -34.16 -20.69
CA GLN A 121 -9.69 -33.10 -21.00
C GLN A 121 -8.73 -32.89 -19.84
N THR A 122 -7.50 -32.50 -20.18
CA THR A 122 -6.51 -32.10 -19.18
C THR A 122 -6.63 -30.62 -18.84
N LEU A 123 -6.17 -30.21 -17.65
CA LEU A 123 -6.13 -28.80 -17.27
C LEU A 123 -5.22 -28.00 -18.22
N ASP A 124 -4.23 -28.64 -18.83
CA ASP A 124 -3.32 -28.02 -19.84
C ASP A 124 -4.04 -27.57 -21.12
N GLU A 125 -5.17 -28.21 -21.44
CA GLU A 125 -6.02 -27.85 -22.60
C GLU A 125 -7.02 -26.75 -22.26
N VAL A 126 -7.36 -26.57 -20.98
CA VAL A 126 -8.35 -25.61 -20.50
C VAL A 126 -7.70 -24.33 -19.99
N MET A 127 -6.44 -24.40 -19.51
CA MET A 127 -5.74 -23.27 -18.92
C MET A 127 -5.34 -22.19 -19.91
N ILE A 128 -5.27 -20.98 -19.45
CA ILE A 128 -4.64 -19.87 -20.14
C ILE A 128 -3.13 -19.93 -19.85
N ARG A 129 -2.33 -20.16 -20.89
CA ARG A 129 -0.87 -20.21 -20.79
C ARG A 129 -0.28 -18.81 -20.70
N GLY A 130 0.90 -18.69 -20.07
CA GLY A 130 1.61 -17.41 -19.94
C GLY A 130 0.81 -16.39 -19.13
N ALA A 131 0.05 -16.84 -18.13
CA ALA A 131 -0.71 -15.98 -17.26
C ALA A 131 0.22 -14.97 -16.57
N PHE A 132 -0.27 -13.73 -16.43
CA PHE A 132 0.45 -12.70 -15.70
C PHE A 132 0.63 -13.10 -14.23
N ALA A 133 1.87 -13.03 -13.74
CA ALA A 133 2.22 -13.29 -12.37
C ALA A 133 2.94 -12.08 -11.75
N LEU A 134 2.70 -11.83 -10.47
CA LEU A 134 3.44 -10.84 -9.70
C LEU A 134 4.73 -11.47 -9.14
N ARG A 135 5.72 -10.65 -8.82
CA ARG A 135 6.94 -11.09 -8.13
C ARG A 135 6.81 -10.78 -6.64
N PRO A 136 7.27 -11.67 -5.74
CA PRO A 136 7.12 -11.47 -4.31
C PRO A 136 7.94 -10.27 -3.78
N THR A 137 9.07 -9.96 -4.43
CA THR A 137 9.94 -8.83 -4.07
C THR A 137 9.46 -7.48 -4.60
N MET A 138 8.45 -7.48 -5.52
CA MET A 138 7.89 -6.27 -6.12
C MET A 138 7.25 -5.39 -5.04
N GLN A 139 7.51 -4.07 -5.11
CA GLN A 139 6.85 -3.11 -4.23
C GLN A 139 5.35 -3.02 -4.53
N LEU A 140 4.52 -2.85 -3.49
CA LEU A 140 3.06 -2.80 -3.63
C LEU A 140 2.60 -1.72 -4.60
N VAL A 141 3.23 -0.55 -4.58
CA VAL A 141 2.90 0.56 -5.50
C VAL A 141 3.12 0.17 -6.97
N ASP A 142 4.20 -0.56 -7.27
CA ASP A 142 4.48 -1.00 -8.63
C ASP A 142 3.58 -2.17 -9.04
N ALA A 143 3.32 -3.11 -8.13
CA ALA A 143 2.34 -4.17 -8.35
C ALA A 143 0.95 -3.60 -8.67
N MET A 144 0.54 -2.54 -7.96
CA MET A 144 -0.74 -1.87 -8.19
C MET A 144 -0.85 -1.28 -9.61
N LYS A 145 0.22 -0.65 -10.12
CA LYS A 145 0.24 -0.13 -11.50
C LYS A 145 0.04 -1.24 -12.53
N GLU A 146 0.62 -2.42 -12.26
CA GLU A 146 0.50 -3.59 -13.14
C GLU A 146 -0.90 -4.21 -13.09
N VAL A 147 -1.56 -4.24 -11.95
CA VAL A 147 -2.86 -4.91 -11.77
C VAL A 147 -4.06 -4.03 -12.07
N VAL A 148 -3.92 -2.69 -12.00
CA VAL A 148 -5.04 -1.74 -12.15
C VAL A 148 -5.74 -1.84 -13.49
N THR A 149 -5.02 -2.22 -14.55
CA THR A 149 -5.56 -2.41 -15.90
C THR A 149 -6.09 -3.81 -16.18
N ARG A 150 -5.75 -4.80 -15.34
CA ARG A 150 -6.07 -6.22 -15.55
C ARG A 150 -7.32 -6.69 -14.85
N HIS A 151 -7.65 -6.13 -13.69
CA HIS A 151 -8.86 -6.39 -12.91
C HIS A 151 -9.10 -7.87 -12.58
N TYR A 152 -8.05 -8.67 -12.41
CA TYR A 152 -8.21 -10.05 -11.97
C TYR A 152 -8.52 -10.13 -10.47
N PRO A 153 -9.44 -11.00 -10.04
CA PRO A 153 -9.74 -11.19 -8.62
C PRO A 153 -8.58 -11.77 -7.81
N VAL A 154 -7.72 -12.58 -8.45
CA VAL A 154 -6.56 -13.22 -7.84
C VAL A 154 -5.38 -13.19 -8.81
N TYR A 155 -4.19 -12.96 -8.29
CA TYR A 155 -2.93 -12.94 -9.03
C TYR A 155 -1.99 -14.02 -8.49
N PRO A 156 -1.46 -14.91 -9.34
CA PRO A 156 -0.37 -15.79 -8.94
C PRO A 156 0.88 -14.97 -8.65
N VAL A 157 1.67 -15.45 -7.71
CA VAL A 157 2.97 -14.84 -7.37
C VAL A 157 4.06 -15.88 -7.62
N CYS A 158 5.03 -15.51 -8.47
CA CYS A 158 6.11 -16.39 -8.86
C CYS A 158 7.47 -15.72 -8.63
N GLU A 159 8.47 -16.52 -8.28
CA GLU A 159 9.88 -16.09 -8.25
C GLU A 159 10.37 -15.78 -9.68
N GLU A 160 11.62 -15.34 -9.80
CA GLU A 160 12.20 -14.98 -11.11
C GLU A 160 12.33 -16.16 -12.07
N ASP A 161 12.51 -17.36 -11.54
CA ASP A 161 12.58 -18.61 -12.28
C ASP A 161 11.20 -19.14 -12.73
N GLY A 162 10.11 -18.50 -12.29
CA GLY A 162 8.74 -18.92 -12.59
C GLY A 162 8.13 -19.86 -11.55
N THR A 163 8.83 -20.19 -10.47
CA THR A 163 8.31 -21.03 -9.37
C THR A 163 7.15 -20.35 -8.67
N LEU A 164 6.00 -21.00 -8.60
CA LEU A 164 4.82 -20.51 -7.88
C LEU A 164 5.04 -20.55 -6.38
N VAL A 165 5.04 -19.39 -5.73
CA VAL A 165 5.23 -19.24 -4.28
C VAL A 165 3.95 -18.89 -3.53
N GLY A 166 2.90 -18.50 -4.25
CA GLY A 166 1.64 -18.13 -3.61
C GLY A 166 0.70 -17.41 -4.55
N GLN A 167 -0.34 -16.83 -3.95
CA GLN A 167 -1.28 -15.96 -4.64
C GLN A 167 -1.54 -14.69 -3.82
N VAL A 168 -2.02 -13.64 -4.47
CA VAL A 168 -2.52 -12.42 -3.82
C VAL A 168 -3.88 -12.06 -4.40
N ARG A 169 -4.84 -11.75 -3.53
CA ARG A 169 -6.16 -11.27 -3.96
C ARG A 169 -6.08 -9.81 -4.38
N GLY A 170 -6.67 -9.48 -5.52
CA GLY A 170 -6.75 -8.11 -6.03
C GLY A 170 -7.36 -7.16 -5.02
N GLN A 171 -8.40 -7.58 -4.28
CA GLN A 171 -9.02 -6.78 -3.23
C GLN A 171 -8.00 -6.33 -2.17
N VAL A 172 -7.11 -7.21 -1.72
CA VAL A 172 -6.10 -6.88 -0.70
C VAL A 172 -5.11 -5.84 -1.21
N LEU A 173 -4.73 -5.93 -2.50
CA LEU A 173 -3.90 -4.92 -3.14
C LEU A 173 -4.61 -3.56 -3.17
N PHE A 174 -5.88 -3.50 -3.55
CA PHE A 174 -6.65 -2.26 -3.58
C PHE A 174 -6.88 -1.65 -2.19
N GLU A 175 -7.11 -2.46 -1.16
CA GLU A 175 -7.21 -2.01 0.22
C GLU A 175 -5.90 -1.36 0.69
N GLN A 176 -4.76 -1.96 0.36
CA GLN A 176 -3.44 -1.37 0.64
C GLN A 176 -3.21 -0.06 -0.09
N GLN A 177 -3.62 0.04 -1.34
CA GLN A 177 -3.52 1.30 -2.09
C GLN A 177 -4.34 2.40 -1.44
N ALA A 178 -5.59 2.13 -1.07
CA ALA A 178 -6.45 3.11 -0.41
C ALA A 178 -5.81 3.59 0.90
N PHE A 179 -5.16 2.69 1.64
CA PHE A 179 -4.42 3.03 2.84
C PHE A 179 -3.22 3.93 2.56
N GLU A 180 -2.39 3.60 1.56
CA GLU A 180 -1.22 4.41 1.19
C GLU A 180 -1.63 5.81 0.69
N ILE A 181 -2.70 5.93 -0.11
CA ILE A 181 -3.23 7.22 -0.56
C ILE A 181 -3.69 8.07 0.63
N SER A 182 -4.38 7.46 1.60
CA SER A 182 -4.80 8.13 2.83
C SER A 182 -3.62 8.59 3.68
N ALA A 183 -2.58 7.77 3.79
CA ALA A 183 -1.36 8.09 4.54
C ALA A 183 -0.59 9.27 3.93
N GLN A 184 -0.59 9.40 2.60
CA GLN A 184 0.07 10.54 1.92
C GLN A 184 -0.53 11.88 2.32
N ALA A 185 -1.85 11.97 2.44
CA ALA A 185 -2.51 13.19 2.91
C ALA A 185 -2.09 13.55 4.35
N GLY A 186 -1.94 12.57 5.22
CA GLY A 186 -1.44 12.75 6.59
C GLY A 186 0.02 13.22 6.63
N ALA A 187 0.87 12.64 5.78
CA ALA A 187 2.29 13.00 5.71
C ALA A 187 2.53 14.48 5.36
N MET A 188 1.62 15.11 4.58
CA MET A 188 1.70 16.55 4.27
C MET A 188 1.66 17.44 5.50
N VAL A 189 1.04 16.98 6.58
CA VAL A 189 0.89 17.73 7.84
C VAL A 189 1.63 17.04 9.00
N GLY A 190 2.54 16.13 8.71
CA GLY A 190 3.39 15.46 9.70
C GLY A 190 2.66 14.42 10.55
N VAL A 191 1.59 13.83 10.02
CA VAL A 191 0.92 12.69 10.66
C VAL A 191 1.53 11.39 10.14
N GLU A 192 1.98 10.55 11.09
CA GLU A 192 2.57 9.26 10.78
C GLU A 192 1.55 8.28 10.20
N LYS A 193 2.01 7.47 9.24
CA LYS A 193 1.21 6.46 8.53
C LYS A 193 0.56 5.43 9.47
N GLU A 194 1.25 5.08 10.56
CA GLU A 194 0.79 4.13 11.57
C GLU A 194 -0.24 4.73 12.54
N GLU A 195 -0.42 6.05 12.55
CA GLU A 195 -1.34 6.70 13.47
C GLU A 195 -2.80 6.42 13.12
N ARG A 196 -3.57 5.96 14.09
CA ARG A 196 -4.99 5.60 13.98
C ARG A 196 -5.80 6.34 15.04
N LEU A 197 -7.12 6.42 14.85
CA LEU A 197 -8.03 7.01 15.84
C LEU A 197 -7.90 6.37 17.23
N ALA A 198 -7.60 5.08 17.31
CA ALA A 198 -7.40 4.34 18.53
C ALA A 198 -5.96 4.37 19.07
N THR A 199 -5.05 5.15 18.48
CA THR A 199 -3.67 5.26 18.97
C THR A 199 -3.64 5.93 20.35
N PRO A 200 -2.93 5.37 21.33
CA PRO A 200 -2.83 5.96 22.67
C PRO A 200 -2.21 7.36 22.62
N LEU A 201 -2.69 8.24 23.52
CA LEU A 201 -2.31 9.65 23.56
C LEU A 201 -0.79 9.87 23.53
N MET A 202 -0.04 9.14 24.37
CA MET A 202 1.42 9.30 24.45
C MET A 202 2.14 8.89 23.17
N ARG A 203 1.61 7.89 22.45
CA ARG A 203 2.16 7.46 21.16
C ARG A 203 1.85 8.47 20.06
N SER A 204 0.63 9.01 20.02
CA SER A 204 0.26 10.10 19.11
C SER A 204 1.12 11.34 19.35
N PHE A 205 1.38 11.69 20.61
CA PHE A 205 2.27 12.79 20.96
C PHE A 205 3.69 12.56 20.39
N LYS A 206 4.27 11.35 20.58
CA LYS A 206 5.59 11.01 20.05
C LYS A 206 5.65 11.07 18.51
N PHE A 207 4.58 10.73 17.82
CA PHE A 207 4.52 10.79 16.38
C PHE A 207 4.47 12.23 15.86
N ARG A 208 3.64 13.08 16.43
CA ARG A 208 3.39 14.44 15.93
C ARG A 208 4.39 15.47 16.44
N HIS A 209 4.90 15.30 17.66
CA HIS A 209 5.75 16.30 18.33
C HIS A 209 7.00 16.68 17.52
N PRO A 210 7.80 15.75 16.97
CA PRO A 210 9.01 16.13 16.22
C PRO A 210 8.71 17.04 15.03
N TRP A 211 7.67 16.74 14.26
CA TRP A 211 7.23 17.56 13.13
C TRP A 211 6.81 18.97 13.58
N LEU A 212 6.02 19.05 14.65
CA LEU A 212 5.56 20.33 15.20
C LEU A 212 6.73 21.18 15.68
N GLN A 213 7.80 20.59 16.25
CA GLN A 213 9.00 21.33 16.67
C GLN A 213 9.77 21.87 15.46
N ILE A 214 9.94 21.09 14.40
CA ILE A 214 10.57 21.54 13.15
C ILE A 214 9.76 22.67 12.54
N ASN A 215 8.44 22.53 12.48
CA ASN A 215 7.56 23.58 11.98
C ASN A 215 7.64 24.86 12.82
N LEU A 216 7.66 24.74 14.14
CA LEU A 216 7.83 25.87 15.06
C LEU A 216 9.16 26.59 14.81
N LEU A 217 10.25 25.85 14.62
CA LEU A 217 11.56 26.44 14.30
C LEU A 217 11.51 27.25 13.00
N THR A 218 10.86 26.74 11.95
CA THR A 218 10.72 27.48 10.68
C THR A 218 9.90 28.76 10.83
N VAL A 219 8.87 28.74 11.70
CA VAL A 219 8.07 29.92 12.04
C VAL A 219 8.94 30.97 12.78
N PHE A 220 9.80 30.55 13.72
CA PHE A 220 10.73 31.47 14.39
C PHE A 220 11.74 32.10 13.42
N VAL A 221 12.26 31.34 12.46
CA VAL A 221 13.12 31.90 11.41
C VAL A 221 12.38 32.98 10.61
N SER A 222 11.12 32.69 10.22
CA SER A 222 10.28 33.68 9.53
C SER A 222 10.02 34.93 10.39
N ALA A 223 9.74 34.75 11.67
CA ALA A 223 9.52 35.83 12.61
C ALA A 223 10.79 36.69 12.78
N ALA A 224 11.98 36.09 12.82
CA ALA A 224 13.25 36.81 12.90
C ALA A 224 13.49 37.68 11.65
N VAL A 225 13.15 37.18 10.45
CA VAL A 225 13.23 37.97 9.21
C VAL A 225 12.27 39.16 9.27
N VAL A 226 11.02 38.98 9.74
CA VAL A 226 10.07 40.08 9.92
C VAL A 226 10.62 41.12 10.93
N GLY A 227 11.25 40.67 12.04
CA GLY A 227 11.85 41.52 13.04
C GLY A 227 12.98 42.42 12.50
N MET A 228 13.69 42.00 11.44
CA MET A 228 14.70 42.85 10.79
C MET A 228 14.09 44.10 10.11
N PHE A 229 12.79 44.12 9.90
CA PHE A 229 12.06 45.25 9.28
C PHE A 229 11.14 45.96 10.27
N GLU A 230 11.35 45.80 11.60
CA GLU A 230 10.55 46.40 12.65
C GLU A 230 10.40 47.92 12.48
N ASP A 231 11.49 48.66 12.29
CA ASP A 231 11.50 50.12 12.07
C ASP A 231 10.65 50.55 10.86
N THR A 232 10.56 49.68 9.84
CA THR A 232 9.77 49.96 8.64
C THR A 232 8.29 49.70 8.90
N ILE A 233 8.01 48.66 9.63
CA ILE A 233 6.63 48.27 10.00
C ILE A 233 6.04 49.31 10.96
N ASP A 234 6.82 49.82 11.90
CA ASP A 234 6.40 50.86 12.84
C ASP A 234 6.07 52.19 12.13
N LYS A 235 6.81 52.52 11.07
CA LYS A 235 6.51 53.69 10.25
C LYS A 235 5.30 53.54 9.38
N VAL A 236 4.98 52.30 8.97
CA VAL A 236 3.86 51.98 8.07
C VAL A 236 3.05 50.82 8.65
N VAL A 237 2.31 51.09 9.72
CA VAL A 237 1.52 50.08 10.47
C VAL A 237 0.58 49.25 9.59
N VAL A 238 0.12 49.81 8.46
CA VAL A 238 -0.70 49.10 7.47
C VAL A 238 -0.02 47.84 6.95
N LEU A 239 1.31 47.77 6.88
CA LEU A 239 2.05 46.61 6.46
C LEU A 239 1.79 45.39 7.38
N ALA A 240 1.65 45.66 8.69
CA ALA A 240 1.38 44.59 9.65
C ALA A 240 0.04 43.84 9.36
N MET A 241 -0.95 44.57 8.80
CA MET A 241 -2.25 43.96 8.43
C MET A 241 -2.14 42.94 7.28
N PHE A 242 -1.12 43.04 6.43
CA PHE A 242 -0.90 42.13 5.32
C PHE A 242 -0.11 40.86 5.71
N LEU A 243 0.58 40.82 6.86
CA LEU A 243 1.36 39.66 7.28
C LEU A 243 0.51 38.38 7.38
N PRO A 244 -0.68 38.40 8.04
CA PRO A 244 -1.55 37.21 8.07
C PRO A 244 -2.05 36.79 6.67
N VAL A 245 -2.32 37.76 5.80
CA VAL A 245 -2.79 37.49 4.41
C VAL A 245 -1.69 36.82 3.60
N LEU A 246 -0.47 37.35 3.65
CA LEU A 246 0.68 36.78 2.95
C LEU A 246 1.03 35.39 3.49
N GLY A 247 1.06 35.22 4.81
CA GLY A 247 1.32 33.93 5.45
C GLY A 247 0.27 32.87 5.10
N GLY A 248 -0.99 33.23 5.16
CA GLY A 248 -2.09 32.34 4.79
C GLY A 248 -2.08 31.94 3.32
N GLN A 249 -1.87 32.91 2.42
CA GLN A 249 -1.87 32.66 0.98
C GLN A 249 -0.66 31.82 0.55
N SER A 250 0.53 32.13 1.06
CA SER A 250 1.74 31.35 0.74
C SER A 250 1.65 29.91 1.27
N GLY A 251 1.06 29.70 2.46
CA GLY A 251 0.81 28.37 3.01
C GLY A 251 -0.15 27.55 2.15
N ASN A 252 -1.26 28.17 1.71
CA ASN A 252 -2.25 27.51 0.84
C ASN A 252 -1.62 27.12 -0.51
N LEU A 253 -0.86 28.00 -1.14
CA LEU A 253 -0.16 27.70 -2.39
C LEU A 253 0.84 26.54 -2.22
N GLY A 254 1.60 26.55 -1.14
CA GLY A 254 2.52 25.46 -0.81
C GLY A 254 1.81 24.11 -0.64
N CYS A 255 0.70 24.09 0.10
CA CYS A 255 -0.12 22.88 0.27
C CYS A 255 -0.70 22.37 -1.06
N GLN A 256 -1.17 23.27 -1.94
CA GLN A 256 -1.68 22.89 -3.26
C GLN A 256 -0.60 22.30 -4.15
N ALA A 257 0.58 22.92 -4.22
CA ALA A 257 1.72 22.43 -4.98
C ALA A 257 2.16 21.04 -4.47
N MET A 258 2.24 20.87 -3.15
CA MET A 258 2.58 19.59 -2.52
C MET A 258 1.56 18.49 -2.84
N ALA A 259 0.26 18.81 -2.79
CA ALA A 259 -0.80 17.84 -3.10
C ALA A 259 -0.73 17.35 -4.55
N VAL A 260 -0.46 18.24 -5.50
CA VAL A 260 -0.28 17.89 -6.92
C VAL A 260 0.99 17.06 -7.12
N LEU A 261 2.09 17.44 -6.45
CA LEU A 261 3.36 16.70 -6.51
C LEU A 261 3.21 15.28 -5.99
N LEU A 262 2.62 15.09 -4.82
CA LEU A 262 2.38 13.77 -4.23
C LEU A 262 1.49 12.90 -5.13
N ARG A 263 0.44 13.48 -5.72
CA ARG A 263 -0.40 12.78 -6.69
C ARG A 263 0.41 12.31 -7.90
N GLY A 264 1.22 13.19 -8.47
CA GLY A 264 2.10 12.85 -9.61
C GLY A 264 3.13 11.78 -9.27
N MET A 265 3.67 11.78 -8.04
CA MET A 265 4.55 10.71 -7.54
C MET A 265 3.82 9.36 -7.48
N THR A 266 2.62 9.35 -6.92
CA THR A 266 1.79 8.12 -6.80
C THR A 266 1.42 7.54 -8.15
N LEU A 267 1.09 8.41 -9.12
CA LEU A 267 0.75 8.01 -10.48
C LEU A 267 1.98 7.68 -11.34
N GLY A 268 3.20 7.92 -10.83
CA GLY A 268 4.44 7.67 -11.56
C GLY A 268 4.72 8.69 -12.67
N GLU A 269 4.03 9.84 -12.68
CA GLU A 269 4.15 10.89 -13.71
C GLU A 269 5.49 11.63 -13.67
N LEU A 270 6.23 11.53 -12.56
CA LEU A 270 7.55 12.16 -12.42
C LEU A 270 8.66 11.46 -13.22
N LYS A 271 8.44 10.22 -13.69
CA LYS A 271 9.43 9.50 -14.49
C LYS A 271 9.66 10.25 -15.81
N GLY A 272 10.83 10.87 -15.95
CA GLY A 272 11.24 11.61 -17.15
C GLY A 272 10.88 13.09 -17.18
N MET A 273 10.25 13.65 -16.14
CA MET A 273 9.97 15.08 -16.06
C MET A 273 11.13 15.84 -15.41
N PRO A 274 11.71 16.88 -16.07
CA PRO A 274 12.76 17.70 -15.46
C PRO A 274 12.21 18.47 -14.26
N ILE A 275 12.86 18.35 -13.12
CA ILE A 275 12.47 19.05 -11.87
C ILE A 275 12.37 20.56 -12.06
N ALA A 276 13.28 21.15 -12.84
CA ALA A 276 13.28 22.58 -13.16
C ALA A 276 11.97 23.01 -13.86
N LYS A 277 11.39 22.18 -14.73
CA LYS A 277 10.11 22.48 -15.39
C LYS A 277 8.94 22.48 -14.40
N LEU A 278 8.98 21.55 -13.42
CA LEU A 278 7.97 21.48 -12.37
C LEU A 278 8.03 22.72 -11.47
N ILE A 279 9.23 23.08 -10.99
CA ILE A 279 9.45 24.28 -10.18
C ILE A 279 9.02 25.54 -10.95
N GLY A 280 9.41 25.65 -12.21
CA GLY A 280 9.01 26.78 -13.04
C GLY A 280 7.51 26.92 -13.21
N LYS A 281 6.80 25.81 -13.41
CA LYS A 281 5.33 25.77 -13.49
C LYS A 281 4.69 26.27 -12.19
N GLU A 282 5.12 25.75 -11.05
CA GLU A 282 4.57 26.12 -9.74
C GLU A 282 4.87 27.59 -9.38
N ALA A 283 6.07 28.10 -9.74
CA ALA A 283 6.42 29.50 -9.56
C ALA A 283 5.53 30.42 -10.39
N VAL A 284 5.26 30.09 -11.66
CA VAL A 284 4.33 30.86 -12.51
C VAL A 284 2.92 30.81 -11.97
N LEU A 285 2.43 29.66 -11.54
CA LEU A 285 1.11 29.51 -10.92
C LEU A 285 1.01 30.34 -9.63
N GLY A 286 2.06 30.35 -8.81
CA GLY A 286 2.13 31.17 -7.60
C GLY A 286 2.01 32.67 -7.91
N LEU A 287 2.75 33.14 -8.92
CA LEU A 287 2.66 34.52 -9.38
C LEU A 287 1.26 34.89 -9.92
N MET A 288 0.66 34.03 -10.72
CA MET A 288 -0.69 34.26 -11.26
C MET A 288 -1.75 34.31 -10.16
N ASN A 289 -1.67 33.42 -9.16
CA ASN A 289 -2.64 33.34 -8.07
C ASN A 289 -2.43 34.43 -6.99
N SER A 290 -1.27 35.07 -6.92
CA SER A 290 -1.02 36.18 -6.02
C SER A 290 -1.58 37.52 -6.53
N THR A 291 -2.01 37.58 -7.80
CA THR A 291 -2.68 38.78 -8.33
C THR A 291 -4.19 38.73 -8.05
N PRO A 292 -4.79 39.78 -7.46
CA PRO A 292 -6.21 39.78 -7.08
C PRO A 292 -7.20 39.80 -8.26
N PHE A 293 -6.73 39.66 -9.49
CA PHE A 293 -7.54 39.84 -10.73
C PHE A 293 -7.72 38.58 -11.58
N SER A 294 -7.32 37.37 -11.14
CA SER A 294 -7.45 36.17 -11.98
C SER A 294 -8.87 35.55 -12.03
N GLY A 295 -9.86 36.16 -11.39
CA GLY A 295 -11.21 35.61 -11.27
C GLY A 295 -12.13 35.79 -12.49
N SER A 296 -11.71 36.45 -13.59
CA SER A 296 -12.60 36.76 -14.71
C SER A 296 -12.26 36.14 -16.06
N LEU A 297 -11.23 35.26 -16.11
CA LEU A 297 -10.75 34.64 -17.37
C LEU A 297 -11.07 33.15 -17.50
N GLY A 298 -12.15 32.67 -16.92
CA GLY A 298 -12.51 31.26 -16.99
C GLY A 298 -14.03 31.00 -16.93
N ARG A 299 -14.76 31.38 -17.97
CA ARG A 299 -16.02 30.74 -18.36
C ARG A 299 -15.95 30.34 -19.81
#